data_bb3b9dcf41513b580d895e89f30445d7
#
_entry.id   bb3b9dcf41513b580d895e89f30445d7
#
_cell.length_a   1.000
_cell.length_b   1.000
_cell.length_c   1.000
_cell.angle_alpha   90.00
_cell.angle_beta   90.00
_cell.angle_gamma   90.00
#
_symmetry.space_group_name_H-M   'P 1'
#
loop_
_entity.id
_entity.type
_entity.pdbx_description
1 polymer ?
#
loop_
_entity_poly.entity_id
_entity_poly.type
_entity_poly.pdbx_seq_one_letter_code
_entity_poly.pdbx_strand_id
1 'polypeptide(L)'
;MSAMSSVRAAGATVAWRARAPRAVASRRVATPRVSRPRRVTVRASGENRDAPDETSDAAPAIDAFVVPGEPFYPGMYADWSVTEEDVVEVWSYRVCLTAVALATLACASPLLLGGDAFGGALERIQQPAYFAGAAGLGAALGLIHMYVDPIKKFMQALWLAGLAGSAGIAIATHEAVPAYVAHHPSAVWAVGPLFAAFTGVAFKEGMCYGKPECAALFFVVPLSLLGHLSGLVHEGGEKALVTLWCALVLVFASRKYTQAVKDDIGDKSVFIFADMSEPERDAWLERTREEDPRRYARLASQER
;
A
#
# COMPACT_ATOMS: atom_id res chain seq x y z
N MET A 1 -60.83 -42.10 -27.08
CA MET A 1 -61.25 -42.88 -25.89
C MET A 1 -60.05 -42.85 -24.99
N SER A 2 -59.98 -41.93 -24.15
CA SER A 2 -60.47 -41.83 -22.78
C SER A 2 -59.63 -42.62 -21.78
N ALA A 3 -58.87 -41.94 -20.94
CA ALA A 3 -58.94 -42.04 -19.50
C ALA A 3 -57.97 -41.03 -18.84
N MET A 4 -58.57 -39.99 -18.32
CA MET A 4 -57.96 -39.09 -17.34
C MET A 4 -57.85 -39.89 -16.00
N SER A 5 -56.68 -39.85 -15.38
CA SER A 5 -56.51 -40.28 -14.00
C SER A 5 -55.98 -39.09 -13.17
N SER A 6 -56.86 -38.52 -12.39
CA SER A 6 -56.64 -37.45 -11.42
C SER A 6 -55.88 -38.00 -10.19
N VAL A 7 -54.72 -37.43 -9.87
CA VAL A 7 -54.10 -37.60 -8.55
C VAL A 7 -54.29 -36.32 -7.75
N ARG A 8 -55.07 -36.44 -6.68
CA ARG A 8 -55.28 -35.41 -5.66
C ARG A 8 -54.00 -35.27 -4.84
N ALA A 9 -53.44 -34.09 -4.81
CA ALA A 9 -52.39 -33.76 -3.85
C ALA A 9 -53.07 -33.33 -2.51
N ALA A 10 -52.70 -34.04 -1.46
CA ALA A 10 -53.07 -33.69 -0.07
C ALA A 10 -52.19 -32.55 0.38
N GLY A 11 -52.81 -31.42 0.74
CA GLY A 11 -52.14 -30.26 1.31
C GLY A 11 -51.78 -30.49 2.75
N ALA A 12 -50.49 -30.40 3.08
CA ALA A 12 -50.01 -30.25 4.44
C ALA A 12 -49.47 -28.82 4.58
N THR A 13 -50.29 -27.95 5.17
CA THR A 13 -49.86 -26.60 5.57
C THR A 13 -48.99 -26.71 6.83
N VAL A 14 -47.71 -26.55 6.69
CA VAL A 14 -46.76 -26.39 7.81
C VAL A 14 -46.80 -24.93 8.23
N ALA A 15 -47.47 -24.66 9.34
CA ALA A 15 -47.51 -23.35 9.98
C ALA A 15 -46.12 -23.07 10.61
N TRP A 16 -45.36 -22.17 10.03
CA TRP A 16 -44.16 -21.60 10.63
C TRP A 16 -44.56 -20.61 11.72
N ARG A 17 -44.48 -21.03 12.98
CA ARG A 17 -44.50 -20.12 14.12
C ARG A 17 -43.18 -19.36 14.16
N ALA A 18 -43.22 -18.07 13.80
CA ALA A 18 -42.14 -17.15 14.02
C ALA A 18 -41.84 -17.04 15.53
N ARG A 19 -40.71 -17.58 15.95
CA ARG A 19 -40.15 -17.33 17.28
C ARG A 19 -39.52 -15.95 17.24
N ALA A 20 -40.02 -15.05 18.10
CA ALA A 20 -39.38 -13.76 18.33
C ALA A 20 -37.91 -13.92 18.75
N PRO A 21 -37.00 -13.07 18.23
CA PRO A 21 -35.61 -13.14 18.66
C PRO A 21 -35.51 -12.72 20.13
N ARG A 22 -34.94 -13.61 20.94
CA ARG A 22 -34.53 -13.27 22.31
C ARG A 22 -33.49 -12.16 22.21
N ALA A 23 -33.76 -11.05 22.91
CA ALA A 23 -32.79 -9.99 23.11
C ALA A 23 -31.51 -10.57 23.72
N VAL A 24 -30.43 -10.62 22.91
CA VAL A 24 -29.10 -10.90 23.37
C VAL A 24 -28.63 -9.64 24.08
N ALA A 25 -28.52 -9.73 25.41
CA ALA A 25 -27.90 -8.69 26.22
C ALA A 25 -26.51 -8.41 25.66
N SER A 26 -26.29 -7.20 25.15
CA SER A 26 -24.98 -6.75 24.69
C SER A 26 -24.03 -6.73 25.90
N ARG A 27 -23.24 -7.77 26.05
CA ARG A 27 -22.04 -7.72 26.86
C ARG A 27 -21.15 -6.64 26.26
N ARG A 28 -21.08 -5.48 26.89
CA ARG A 28 -20.06 -4.49 26.61
C ARG A 28 -18.71 -5.20 26.82
N VAL A 29 -18.05 -5.51 25.71
CA VAL A 29 -16.64 -5.89 25.72
C VAL A 29 -15.92 -4.66 26.22
N ALA A 30 -15.39 -4.73 27.43
CA ALA A 30 -14.51 -3.72 27.97
C ALA A 30 -13.31 -3.64 27.02
N THR A 31 -13.17 -2.52 26.33
CA THR A 31 -11.95 -2.21 25.61
C THR A 31 -10.81 -2.26 26.60
N PRO A 32 -9.72 -3.02 26.33
CA PRO A 32 -8.56 -2.97 27.18
C PRO A 32 -8.09 -1.52 27.23
N ARG A 33 -8.03 -0.96 28.44
CA ARG A 33 -7.43 0.34 28.69
C ARG A 33 -5.97 0.19 28.29
N VAL A 34 -5.59 0.71 27.12
CA VAL A 34 -4.20 0.86 26.73
C VAL A 34 -3.58 1.75 27.81
N SER A 35 -2.81 1.13 28.69
CA SER A 35 -2.01 1.86 29.67
C SER A 35 -1.04 2.72 28.91
N ARG A 36 -1.14 4.04 29.05
CA ARG A 36 -0.15 4.98 28.51
C ARG A 36 1.25 4.48 28.89
N PRO A 37 2.14 4.28 27.92
CA PRO A 37 3.49 3.85 28.22
C PRO A 37 4.16 4.88 29.14
N ARG A 38 4.87 4.34 30.12
CA ARG A 38 5.59 5.10 31.15
C ARG A 38 6.75 5.82 30.47
N ARG A 39 6.76 7.13 30.54
CA ARG A 39 7.87 7.99 30.08
C ARG A 39 9.17 7.50 30.68
N VAL A 40 10.05 6.93 29.89
CA VAL A 40 11.41 6.58 30.30
C VAL A 40 12.29 7.78 29.98
N THR A 41 12.57 8.58 31.00
CA THR A 41 13.59 9.61 30.89
C THR A 41 14.96 8.92 31.00
N VAL A 42 15.72 8.91 29.92
CA VAL A 42 17.12 8.53 29.94
C VAL A 42 17.88 9.65 30.65
N ARG A 43 18.29 9.37 31.90
CA ARG A 43 19.10 10.28 32.70
C ARG A 43 20.54 10.17 32.19
N ALA A 44 21.01 11.20 31.49
CA ALA A 44 22.43 11.37 31.26
C ALA A 44 23.11 11.61 32.61
N SER A 45 24.02 10.73 33.00
CA SER A 45 24.87 10.91 34.18
C SER A 45 25.96 11.91 33.84
N GLY A 46 25.79 13.14 34.32
CA GLY A 46 26.80 14.20 34.27
C GLY A 46 26.43 15.26 35.28
N GLU A 47 27.10 15.20 36.40
CA GLU A 47 26.96 16.07 37.56
C GLU A 47 27.37 17.52 37.24
N ASN A 48 26.51 18.53 37.41
CA ASN A 48 26.76 19.66 38.30
C ASN A 48 25.70 20.78 38.27
N ARG A 49 25.19 21.12 39.46
CA ARG A 49 24.89 22.43 40.09
C ARG A 49 24.02 23.48 39.39
N ASP A 50 22.96 23.80 40.16
CA ASP A 50 22.38 25.11 40.40
C ASP A 50 22.25 26.11 39.24
N ALA A 51 21.05 26.19 38.65
CA ALA A 51 20.52 27.41 38.06
C ALA A 51 18.99 27.38 37.98
N PRO A 52 18.31 28.54 37.98
CA PRO A 52 16.91 28.67 38.29
C PRO A 52 16.00 28.25 37.12
N ASP A 53 14.79 27.91 37.53
CA ASP A 53 13.59 27.63 36.74
C ASP A 53 13.35 28.72 35.68
N GLU A 54 13.83 28.48 34.46
CA GLU A 54 13.31 29.17 33.26
C GLU A 54 12.45 28.18 32.51
N THR A 55 11.18 28.55 32.35
CA THR A 55 10.23 27.91 31.46
C THR A 55 10.76 27.92 30.02
N SER A 56 11.57 26.92 29.71
CA SER A 56 12.08 26.71 28.39
C SER A 56 10.89 26.22 27.53
N ASP A 57 10.48 27.05 26.57
CA ASP A 57 9.78 26.62 25.36
C ASP A 57 10.70 25.66 24.58
N ALA A 58 10.86 24.47 25.14
CA ALA A 58 11.58 23.40 24.48
C ALA A 58 10.79 23.07 23.21
N ALA A 59 11.42 23.30 22.06
CA ALA A 59 10.98 22.72 20.80
C ALA A 59 10.59 21.26 21.01
N PRO A 60 9.58 20.73 20.27
CA PRO A 60 9.13 19.38 20.45
C PRO A 60 10.35 18.46 20.36
N ALA A 61 10.74 17.93 21.52
CA ALA A 61 11.76 16.92 21.55
C ALA A 61 11.29 15.81 20.60
N ILE A 62 12.16 15.36 19.72
CA ILE A 62 11.92 14.19 18.86
C ILE A 62 11.95 12.96 19.79
N ASP A 63 11.08 12.96 20.79
CA ASP A 63 10.78 11.82 21.66
C ASP A 63 9.69 10.98 21.00
N ALA A 64 9.88 10.67 19.71
CA ALA A 64 9.15 9.62 19.07
C ALA A 64 9.49 8.32 19.80
N PHE A 65 8.50 7.48 20.04
CA PHE A 65 8.64 6.16 20.67
C PHE A 65 9.73 5.36 19.95
N VAL A 66 10.92 5.35 20.51
CA VAL A 66 12.07 4.61 19.99
C VAL A 66 11.89 3.15 20.35
N VAL A 67 12.02 2.25 19.37
CA VAL A 67 12.06 0.80 19.64
C VAL A 67 13.30 0.52 20.49
N PRO A 68 13.17 -0.09 21.68
CA PRO A 68 14.31 -0.36 22.52
C PRO A 68 15.38 -1.19 21.78
N GLY A 69 16.60 -0.65 21.70
CA GLY A 69 17.72 -1.31 21.03
C GLY A 69 17.91 -0.94 19.56
N GLU A 70 17.01 -0.15 18.95
CA GLU A 70 17.22 0.38 17.60
C GLU A 70 18.27 1.49 17.61
N PRO A 71 19.22 1.47 16.66
CA PRO A 71 20.23 2.50 16.53
C PRO A 71 19.65 3.81 15.99
N PHE A 72 20.32 4.92 16.30
CA PHE A 72 20.09 6.19 15.63
C PHE A 72 20.77 6.20 14.25
N TYR A 73 20.07 6.71 13.26
CA TYR A 73 20.56 6.87 11.90
C TYR A 73 20.79 8.35 11.59
N PRO A 74 21.91 8.71 10.96
CA PRO A 74 22.15 10.10 10.56
C PRO A 74 21.18 10.48 9.43
N GLY A 75 20.41 11.55 9.66
CA GLY A 75 19.53 12.12 8.66
C GLY A 75 20.02 13.47 8.14
N MET A 76 19.38 13.98 7.10
CA MET A 76 19.69 15.28 6.50
C MET A 76 19.50 16.41 7.51
N TYR A 77 18.36 16.41 8.19
CA TYR A 77 18.02 17.45 9.15
C TYR A 77 18.38 17.06 10.59
N ALA A 78 18.07 15.85 11.01
CA ALA A 78 18.36 15.37 12.36
C ALA A 78 18.67 13.87 12.37
N ASP A 79 19.29 13.38 13.44
CA ASP A 79 19.43 11.96 13.67
C ASP A 79 18.04 11.40 14.05
N TRP A 80 17.70 10.23 13.52
CA TRP A 80 16.39 9.61 13.68
C TRP A 80 16.52 8.12 13.99
N SER A 81 15.47 7.54 14.53
CA SER A 81 15.40 6.10 14.79
C SER A 81 14.07 5.54 14.34
N VAL A 82 14.01 4.21 14.15
CA VAL A 82 12.78 3.50 13.83
C VAL A 82 11.89 3.47 15.07
N THR A 83 10.61 3.79 14.92
CA THR A 83 9.59 3.75 15.98
C THR A 83 8.71 2.51 15.84
N GLU A 84 7.92 2.17 16.87
CA GLU A 84 6.95 1.09 16.80
C GLU A 84 5.89 1.35 15.72
N GLU A 85 5.49 2.62 15.54
CA GLU A 85 4.56 3.04 14.48
C GLU A 85 5.15 2.79 13.09
N ASP A 86 6.40 3.15 12.87
CA ASP A 86 7.12 2.89 11.62
C ASP A 86 7.14 1.39 11.28
N VAL A 87 7.35 0.54 12.28
CA VAL A 87 7.35 -0.92 12.09
C VAL A 87 5.97 -1.38 11.60
N VAL A 88 4.89 -0.90 12.23
CA VAL A 88 3.51 -1.27 11.84
C VAL A 88 3.19 -0.77 10.43
N GLU A 89 3.56 0.48 10.10
CA GLU A 89 3.32 1.06 8.77
C GLU A 89 4.08 0.30 7.68
N VAL A 90 5.36 0.02 7.90
CA VAL A 90 6.19 -0.71 6.93
C VAL A 90 5.69 -2.14 6.73
N TRP A 91 5.33 -2.86 7.79
CA TRP A 91 4.77 -4.20 7.65
C TRP A 91 3.41 -4.18 6.96
N SER A 92 2.56 -3.20 7.25
CA SER A 92 1.28 -3.01 6.55
C SER A 92 1.50 -2.75 5.05
N TYR A 93 2.45 -1.89 4.71
CA TYR A 93 2.85 -1.64 3.32
C TYR A 93 3.31 -2.94 2.60
N ARG A 94 4.15 -3.76 3.26
CA ARG A 94 4.64 -5.04 2.72
C ARG A 94 3.52 -6.03 2.46
N VAL A 95 2.57 -6.14 3.39
CA VAL A 95 1.38 -6.98 3.24
C VAL A 95 0.52 -6.51 2.06
N CYS A 96 0.32 -5.20 1.93
CA CYS A 96 -0.41 -4.62 0.80
C CYS A 96 0.27 -4.94 -0.55
N LEU A 97 1.59 -4.83 -0.65
CA LEU A 97 2.33 -5.20 -1.86
C LEU A 97 2.25 -6.71 -2.15
N THR A 98 2.22 -7.54 -1.12
CA THR A 98 2.02 -8.99 -1.29
C THR A 98 0.62 -9.28 -1.83
N ALA A 99 -0.40 -8.58 -1.35
CA ALA A 99 -1.75 -8.70 -1.88
C ALA A 99 -1.81 -8.31 -3.37
N VAL A 100 -1.11 -7.23 -3.78
CA VAL A 100 -0.96 -6.85 -5.20
C VAL A 100 -0.29 -7.96 -6.01
N ALA A 101 0.79 -8.56 -5.51
CA ALA A 101 1.50 -9.62 -6.21
C ALA A 101 0.62 -10.87 -6.38
N LEU A 102 -0.03 -11.33 -5.32
CA LEU A 102 -0.93 -12.48 -5.37
C LEU A 102 -2.14 -12.23 -6.28
N ALA A 103 -2.70 -11.03 -6.25
CA ALA A 103 -3.79 -10.64 -7.15
C ALA A 103 -3.34 -10.65 -8.62
N THR A 104 -2.13 -10.16 -8.91
CA THR A 104 -1.55 -10.20 -10.26
C THR A 104 -1.45 -11.65 -10.77
N LEU A 105 -0.96 -12.57 -9.94
CA LEU A 105 -0.89 -13.98 -10.30
C LEU A 105 -2.28 -14.59 -10.52
N ALA A 106 -3.21 -14.32 -9.62
CA ALA A 106 -4.57 -14.84 -9.71
C ALA A 106 -5.28 -14.34 -10.99
N CYS A 107 -5.09 -13.05 -11.32
CA CYS A 107 -5.66 -12.47 -12.54
C CYS A 107 -5.01 -13.00 -13.83
N ALA A 108 -3.70 -13.29 -13.80
CA ALA A 108 -2.96 -13.82 -14.94
C ALA A 108 -3.15 -15.34 -15.13
N SER A 109 -3.58 -16.07 -14.11
CA SER A 109 -3.60 -17.54 -14.09
C SER A 109 -4.42 -18.17 -15.23
N PRO A 110 -5.60 -17.68 -15.65
CA PRO A 110 -6.33 -18.25 -16.78
C PRO A 110 -5.59 -18.09 -18.11
N LEU A 111 -4.90 -16.97 -18.31
CA LEU A 111 -4.07 -16.75 -19.50
C LEU A 111 -2.88 -17.69 -19.56
N LEU A 112 -2.25 -17.97 -18.41
CA LEU A 112 -1.03 -18.74 -18.32
C LEU A 112 -1.26 -20.25 -18.28
N LEU A 113 -2.33 -20.70 -17.60
CA LEU A 113 -2.62 -22.11 -17.35
C LEU A 113 -3.81 -22.65 -18.17
N GLY A 114 -4.56 -21.78 -18.83
CA GLY A 114 -5.81 -22.09 -19.52
C GLY A 114 -7.05 -21.85 -18.65
N GLY A 115 -8.10 -21.29 -19.23
CA GLY A 115 -9.35 -20.95 -18.53
C GLY A 115 -10.03 -22.13 -17.89
N ASP A 116 -10.03 -23.30 -18.57
CA ASP A 116 -10.65 -24.54 -18.09
C ASP A 116 -9.86 -25.23 -16.97
N ALA A 117 -8.63 -24.78 -16.69
CA ALA A 117 -7.81 -25.35 -15.66
C ALA A 117 -8.54 -25.29 -14.30
N PHE A 118 -8.45 -26.37 -13.54
CA PHE A 118 -9.11 -26.53 -12.25
C PHE A 118 -10.65 -26.32 -12.28
N GLY A 119 -11.31 -26.71 -13.39
CA GLY A 119 -12.76 -26.63 -13.52
C GLY A 119 -13.31 -25.19 -13.50
N GLY A 120 -12.61 -24.24 -14.10
CA GLY A 120 -12.98 -22.83 -14.14
C GLY A 120 -12.82 -22.09 -12.80
N ALA A 121 -12.13 -22.68 -11.82
CA ALA A 121 -11.88 -22.01 -10.54
C ALA A 121 -11.03 -20.77 -10.70
N LEU A 122 -10.07 -20.78 -11.64
CA LEU A 122 -9.17 -19.65 -11.90
C LEU A 122 -9.95 -18.43 -12.42
N GLU A 123 -10.95 -18.62 -13.27
CA GLU A 123 -11.80 -17.53 -13.77
C GLU A 123 -12.66 -16.93 -12.64
N ARG A 124 -13.19 -17.77 -11.76
CA ARG A 124 -14.03 -17.33 -10.63
C ARG A 124 -13.27 -16.47 -9.62
N ILE A 125 -11.96 -16.70 -9.43
CA ILE A 125 -11.17 -15.92 -8.48
C ILE A 125 -10.67 -14.60 -9.08
N GLN A 126 -10.66 -14.39 -10.39
CA GLN A 126 -10.12 -13.20 -11.03
C GLN A 126 -10.74 -11.90 -10.51
N GLN A 127 -12.07 -11.84 -10.46
CA GLN A 127 -12.78 -10.62 -10.06
C GLN A 127 -12.49 -10.23 -8.59
N PRO A 128 -12.67 -11.10 -7.59
CA PRO A 128 -12.34 -10.75 -6.21
C PRO A 128 -10.84 -10.48 -6.02
N ALA A 129 -9.96 -11.23 -6.68
CA ALA A 129 -8.52 -11.00 -6.62
C ALA A 129 -8.13 -9.64 -7.19
N TYR A 130 -8.71 -9.24 -8.33
CA TYR A 130 -8.48 -7.94 -8.94
C TYR A 130 -8.78 -6.79 -7.99
N PHE A 131 -9.97 -6.78 -7.38
CA PHE A 131 -10.35 -5.72 -6.45
C PHE A 131 -9.59 -5.78 -5.12
N ALA A 132 -9.21 -6.98 -4.65
CA ALA A 132 -8.32 -7.12 -3.50
C ALA A 132 -6.94 -6.53 -3.78
N GLY A 133 -6.38 -6.77 -4.98
CA GLY A 133 -5.13 -6.16 -5.43
C GLY A 133 -5.24 -4.65 -5.58
N ALA A 134 -6.34 -4.15 -6.18
CA ALA A 134 -6.60 -2.72 -6.30
C ALA A 134 -6.71 -2.03 -4.93
N ALA A 135 -7.40 -2.64 -3.97
CA ALA A 135 -7.48 -2.15 -2.60
C ALA A 135 -6.11 -2.17 -1.90
N GLY A 136 -5.34 -3.27 -2.07
CA GLY A 136 -3.98 -3.38 -1.58
C GLY A 136 -3.07 -2.29 -2.13
N LEU A 137 -3.15 -1.99 -3.44
CA LEU A 137 -2.39 -0.90 -4.04
C LEU A 137 -2.78 0.46 -3.45
N GLY A 138 -4.08 0.73 -3.26
CA GLY A 138 -4.55 1.96 -2.65
C GLY A 138 -4.04 2.15 -1.22
N ALA A 139 -4.09 1.10 -0.41
CA ALA A 139 -3.53 1.10 0.94
C ALA A 139 -2.00 1.31 0.91
N ALA A 140 -1.28 0.63 0.00
CA ALA A 140 0.15 0.83 -0.18
C ALA A 140 0.49 2.29 -0.55
N LEU A 141 -0.30 2.94 -1.43
CA LEU A 141 -0.13 4.35 -1.77
C LEU A 141 -0.44 5.32 -0.62
N GLY A 142 -1.23 4.90 0.36
CA GLY A 142 -1.41 5.63 1.61
C GLY A 142 -0.17 5.57 2.50
N LEU A 143 0.37 4.36 2.66
CA LEU A 143 1.47 4.04 3.57
C LEU A 143 2.87 4.33 3.00
N ILE A 144 3.00 4.48 1.69
CA ILE A 144 4.31 4.69 1.05
C ILE A 144 4.96 5.99 1.52
N HIS A 145 6.19 5.90 2.02
CA HIS A 145 7.00 7.05 2.35
C HIS A 145 7.57 7.67 1.08
N MET A 146 7.16 8.88 0.77
CA MET A 146 7.57 9.60 -0.44
C MET A 146 7.81 11.07 -0.11
N TYR A 147 9.01 11.57 -0.43
CA TYR A 147 9.42 12.95 -0.12
C TYR A 147 8.68 14.02 -0.93
N VAL A 148 8.10 13.63 -2.08
CA VAL A 148 7.45 14.57 -3.00
C VAL A 148 5.94 14.33 -2.97
N ASP A 149 5.24 15.05 -2.11
CA ASP A 149 3.79 15.00 -1.93
C ASP A 149 2.96 15.11 -3.21
N PRO A 150 3.26 16.03 -4.15
CA PRO A 150 2.52 16.11 -5.41
C PRO A 150 2.55 14.82 -6.22
N ILE A 151 3.68 14.09 -6.22
CA ILE A 151 3.80 12.82 -6.92
C ILE A 151 2.95 11.75 -6.23
N LYS A 152 2.98 11.69 -4.89
CA LYS A 152 2.14 10.77 -4.10
C LYS A 152 0.65 11.00 -4.40
N LYS A 153 0.21 12.25 -4.35
CA LYS A 153 -1.18 12.65 -4.67
C LYS A 153 -1.57 12.33 -6.10
N PHE A 154 -0.67 12.54 -7.06
CA PHE A 154 -0.90 12.18 -8.46
C PHE A 154 -1.09 10.67 -8.65
N MET A 155 -0.25 9.83 -8.01
CA MET A 155 -0.42 8.38 -8.05
C MET A 155 -1.74 7.92 -7.39
N GLN A 156 -2.15 8.55 -6.30
CA GLN A 156 -3.45 8.29 -5.66
C GLN A 156 -4.61 8.68 -6.57
N ALA A 157 -4.51 9.79 -7.31
CA ALA A 157 -5.51 10.18 -8.30
C ALA A 157 -5.59 9.20 -9.47
N LEU A 158 -4.46 8.72 -9.98
CA LEU A 158 -4.42 7.68 -11.00
C LEU A 158 -5.04 6.36 -10.50
N TRP A 159 -4.72 5.95 -9.27
CA TRP A 159 -5.34 4.79 -8.64
C TRP A 159 -6.86 4.92 -8.55
N LEU A 160 -7.38 6.07 -8.09
CA LEU A 160 -8.83 6.33 -8.02
C LEU A 160 -9.48 6.30 -9.40
N ALA A 161 -8.86 6.91 -10.41
CA ALA A 161 -9.37 6.92 -11.78
C ALA A 161 -9.45 5.49 -12.36
N GLY A 162 -8.40 4.70 -12.19
CA GLY A 162 -8.37 3.32 -12.65
C GLY A 162 -9.32 2.40 -11.88
N LEU A 163 -9.47 2.61 -10.57
CA LEU A 163 -10.46 1.89 -9.76
C LEU A 163 -11.89 2.20 -10.21
N ALA A 164 -12.20 3.48 -10.46
CA ALA A 164 -13.51 3.90 -10.96
C ALA A 164 -13.80 3.32 -12.36
N GLY A 165 -12.82 3.34 -13.27
CA GLY A 165 -12.93 2.71 -14.59
C GLY A 165 -13.16 1.20 -14.49
N SER A 166 -12.44 0.52 -13.62
CA SER A 166 -12.60 -0.91 -13.36
C SER A 166 -13.98 -1.25 -12.78
N ALA A 167 -14.45 -0.46 -11.82
CA ALA A 167 -15.79 -0.61 -11.26
C ALA A 167 -16.87 -0.37 -12.31
N GLY A 168 -16.67 0.63 -13.18
CA GLY A 168 -17.55 0.91 -14.31
C GLY A 168 -17.69 -0.30 -15.26
N ILE A 169 -16.57 -0.94 -15.62
CA ILE A 169 -16.57 -2.17 -16.43
C ILE A 169 -17.34 -3.27 -15.70
N ALA A 170 -17.01 -3.57 -14.44
CA ALA A 170 -17.64 -4.65 -13.69
C ALA A 170 -19.16 -4.48 -13.56
N ILE A 171 -19.64 -3.25 -13.36
CA ILE A 171 -21.06 -2.93 -13.21
C ILE A 171 -21.77 -3.01 -14.55
N ALA A 172 -21.16 -2.50 -15.63
CA ALA A 172 -21.80 -2.42 -16.94
C ALA A 172 -21.87 -3.76 -17.67
N THR A 173 -20.84 -4.61 -17.49
CA THR A 173 -20.70 -5.86 -18.24
C THR A 173 -21.04 -7.10 -17.44
N HIS A 174 -21.00 -7.03 -16.11
CA HIS A 174 -21.12 -8.17 -15.20
C HIS A 174 -20.04 -9.24 -15.41
N GLU A 175 -18.97 -8.92 -16.12
CA GLU A 175 -17.82 -9.79 -16.35
C GLU A 175 -16.67 -9.47 -15.39
N ALA A 176 -15.76 -10.44 -15.23
CA ALA A 176 -14.52 -10.17 -14.50
C ALA A 176 -13.66 -9.15 -15.27
N VAL A 177 -13.23 -8.08 -14.61
CA VAL A 177 -12.43 -7.01 -15.25
C VAL A 177 -11.23 -7.55 -16.03
N PRO A 178 -10.42 -8.49 -15.50
CA PRO A 178 -9.29 -9.04 -16.27
C PRO A 178 -9.74 -9.78 -17.54
N ALA A 179 -10.82 -10.55 -17.47
CA ALA A 179 -11.36 -11.27 -18.61
C ALA A 179 -11.90 -10.30 -19.67
N TYR A 180 -12.66 -9.28 -19.23
CA TYR A 180 -13.17 -8.25 -20.14
C TYR A 180 -12.03 -7.50 -20.86
N VAL A 181 -11.00 -7.08 -20.13
CA VAL A 181 -9.83 -6.40 -20.72
C VAL A 181 -9.13 -7.30 -21.74
N ALA A 182 -8.98 -8.59 -21.46
CA ALA A 182 -8.32 -9.54 -22.37
C ALA A 182 -9.04 -9.64 -23.73
N HIS A 183 -10.38 -9.47 -23.77
CA HIS A 183 -11.17 -9.53 -25.01
C HIS A 183 -11.45 -8.14 -25.62
N HIS A 184 -11.24 -7.08 -24.87
CA HIS A 184 -11.53 -5.70 -25.28
C HIS A 184 -10.32 -4.79 -25.02
N PRO A 185 -9.32 -4.75 -25.94
CA PRO A 185 -8.08 -3.98 -25.73
C PRO A 185 -8.31 -2.52 -25.36
N SER A 186 -9.34 -1.88 -25.91
CA SER A 186 -9.70 -0.49 -25.59
C SER A 186 -10.05 -0.26 -24.11
N ALA A 187 -10.41 -1.31 -23.36
CA ALA A 187 -10.67 -1.24 -21.94
C ALA A 187 -9.42 -0.90 -21.13
N VAL A 188 -8.21 -1.02 -21.70
CA VAL A 188 -6.95 -0.54 -21.12
C VAL A 188 -7.01 0.94 -20.77
N TRP A 189 -7.76 1.77 -21.50
CA TRP A 189 -7.95 3.18 -21.15
C TRP A 189 -8.63 3.37 -19.79
N ALA A 190 -9.54 2.46 -19.43
CA ALA A 190 -10.27 2.54 -18.16
C ALA A 190 -9.45 1.98 -16.98
N VAL A 191 -8.73 0.88 -17.18
CA VAL A 191 -7.94 0.24 -16.12
C VAL A 191 -6.50 0.75 -16.05
N GLY A 192 -5.98 1.29 -17.14
CA GLY A 192 -4.58 1.73 -17.28
C GLY A 192 -4.09 2.68 -16.20
N PRO A 193 -4.89 3.66 -15.73
CA PRO A 193 -4.48 4.53 -14.64
C PRO A 193 -4.14 3.79 -13.35
N LEU A 194 -4.85 2.68 -13.02
CA LEU A 194 -4.50 1.83 -11.87
C LEU A 194 -3.09 1.26 -11.99
N PHE A 195 -2.75 0.76 -13.16
CA PHE A 195 -1.43 0.18 -13.44
C PHE A 195 -0.35 1.25 -13.57
N ALA A 196 -0.70 2.45 -14.03
CA ALA A 196 0.22 3.60 -14.01
C ALA A 196 0.59 3.99 -12.57
N ALA A 197 -0.38 3.95 -11.65
CA ALA A 197 -0.11 4.15 -10.23
C ALA A 197 0.83 3.07 -9.65
N PHE A 198 0.61 1.79 -10.00
CA PHE A 198 1.53 0.70 -9.64
C PHE A 198 2.93 0.90 -10.24
N THR A 199 3.01 1.32 -11.49
CA THR A 199 4.28 1.64 -12.15
C THR A 199 5.02 2.77 -11.41
N GLY A 200 4.31 3.75 -10.87
CA GLY A 200 4.86 4.80 -10.02
C GLY A 200 5.47 4.25 -8.72
N VAL A 201 4.83 3.26 -8.08
CA VAL A 201 5.41 2.55 -6.92
C VAL A 201 6.68 1.81 -7.32
N ALA A 202 6.67 1.08 -8.44
CA ALA A 202 7.83 0.38 -8.96
C ALA A 202 8.98 1.35 -9.28
N PHE A 203 8.68 2.50 -9.89
CA PHE A 203 9.66 3.55 -10.16
C PHE A 203 10.34 4.05 -8.87
N LYS A 204 9.55 4.41 -7.85
CA LYS A 204 10.09 4.85 -6.55
C LYS A 204 11.02 3.81 -5.94
N GLU A 205 10.61 2.56 -5.93
CA GLU A 205 11.40 1.47 -5.35
C GLU A 205 12.67 1.17 -6.16
N GLY A 206 12.59 1.27 -7.49
CA GLY A 206 13.74 1.10 -8.38
C GLY A 206 14.76 2.23 -8.23
N MET A 207 14.30 3.48 -8.21
CA MET A 207 15.17 4.65 -8.15
C MET A 207 15.76 4.88 -6.75
N CYS A 208 14.94 4.78 -5.69
CA CYS A 208 15.39 5.07 -4.33
C CYS A 208 16.28 3.95 -3.76
N TYR A 209 16.04 2.70 -4.15
CA TYR A 209 16.69 1.55 -3.54
C TYR A 209 17.49 0.68 -4.52
N GLY A 210 17.63 1.12 -5.77
CA GLY A 210 18.43 0.42 -6.78
C GLY A 210 17.95 -1.00 -7.08
N LYS A 211 16.64 -1.25 -7.02
CA LYS A 211 16.05 -2.58 -7.23
C LYS A 211 15.82 -2.85 -8.71
N PRO A 212 16.60 -3.77 -9.34
CA PRO A 212 16.48 -4.02 -10.77
C PRO A 212 15.14 -4.60 -11.18
N GLU A 213 14.49 -5.41 -10.34
CA GLU A 213 13.15 -5.94 -10.58
C GLU A 213 12.10 -4.84 -10.65
N CYS A 214 12.23 -3.80 -9.83
CA CYS A 214 11.33 -2.64 -9.86
C CYS A 214 11.58 -1.76 -11.09
N ALA A 215 12.84 -1.57 -11.47
CA ALA A 215 13.20 -0.89 -12.70
C ALA A 215 12.67 -1.65 -13.93
N ALA A 216 12.73 -2.99 -13.93
CA ALA A 216 12.13 -3.80 -14.99
C ALA A 216 10.60 -3.70 -15.02
N LEU A 217 9.92 -3.74 -13.86
CA LEU A 217 8.47 -3.55 -13.75
C LEU A 217 8.01 -2.21 -14.32
N PHE A 218 8.81 -1.15 -14.10
CA PHE A 218 8.52 0.17 -14.65
C PHE A 218 8.37 0.17 -16.18
N PHE A 219 9.07 -0.72 -16.89
CA PHE A 219 8.95 -0.87 -18.34
C PHE A 219 8.00 -1.98 -18.75
N VAL A 220 8.06 -3.14 -18.09
CA VAL A 220 7.28 -4.33 -18.48
C VAL A 220 5.77 -4.09 -18.35
N VAL A 221 5.31 -3.41 -17.28
CA VAL A 221 3.89 -3.15 -17.07
C VAL A 221 3.29 -2.27 -18.17
N PRO A 222 3.82 -1.06 -18.47
CA PRO A 222 3.32 -0.26 -19.57
C PRO A 222 3.46 -0.96 -20.94
N LEU A 223 4.57 -1.67 -21.16
CA LEU A 223 4.77 -2.40 -22.42
C LEU A 223 3.71 -3.49 -22.64
N SER A 224 3.35 -4.22 -21.57
CA SER A 224 2.28 -5.22 -21.62
C SER A 224 0.93 -4.59 -21.98
N LEU A 225 0.57 -3.50 -21.29
CA LEU A 225 -0.72 -2.83 -21.50
C LEU A 225 -0.81 -2.14 -22.87
N LEU A 226 0.23 -1.42 -23.27
CA LEU A 226 0.28 -0.72 -24.56
C LEU A 226 0.41 -1.71 -25.73
N GLY A 227 1.14 -2.81 -25.53
CA GLY A 227 1.22 -3.89 -26.50
C GLY A 227 -0.13 -4.52 -26.77
N HIS A 228 -0.89 -4.82 -25.71
CA HIS A 228 -2.27 -5.33 -25.81
C HIS A 228 -3.21 -4.30 -26.45
N LEU A 229 -3.18 -3.04 -25.98
CA LEU A 229 -4.02 -1.96 -26.52
C LEU A 229 -3.82 -1.73 -28.01
N SER A 230 -2.56 -1.78 -28.48
CA SER A 230 -2.22 -1.52 -29.88
C SER A 230 -2.38 -2.72 -30.79
N GLY A 231 -2.50 -3.94 -30.24
CA GLY A 231 -2.49 -5.19 -30.99
C GLY A 231 -1.16 -5.49 -31.71
N LEU A 232 -0.09 -4.77 -31.38
CA LEU A 232 1.23 -4.95 -31.98
C LEU A 232 1.97 -6.17 -31.44
N VAL A 233 1.62 -6.63 -30.24
CA VAL A 233 2.21 -7.79 -29.61
C VAL A 233 1.32 -9.00 -29.88
N HIS A 234 1.87 -10.04 -30.49
CA HIS A 234 1.17 -11.29 -30.74
C HIS A 234 0.94 -12.07 -29.44
N GLU A 235 0.00 -13.00 -29.40
CA GLU A 235 -0.42 -13.76 -28.23
C GLU A 235 0.75 -14.38 -27.42
N GLY A 236 1.72 -14.98 -28.10
CA GLY A 236 2.92 -15.53 -27.44
C GLY A 236 3.76 -14.47 -26.75
N GLY A 237 3.84 -13.28 -27.34
CA GLY A 237 4.54 -12.12 -26.77
C GLY A 237 3.78 -11.57 -25.54
N GLU A 238 2.46 -11.49 -25.60
CA GLU A 238 1.63 -11.08 -24.46
C GLU A 238 1.79 -12.04 -23.27
N LYS A 239 1.73 -13.35 -23.53
CA LYS A 239 1.96 -14.37 -22.50
C LYS A 239 3.35 -14.25 -21.89
N ALA A 240 4.38 -14.00 -22.73
CA ALA A 240 5.74 -13.81 -22.24
C ALA A 240 5.88 -12.56 -21.34
N LEU A 241 5.29 -11.43 -21.75
CA LEU A 241 5.29 -10.19 -20.96
C LEU A 241 4.53 -10.34 -19.64
N VAL A 242 3.35 -10.97 -19.64
CA VAL A 242 2.57 -11.23 -18.42
C VAL A 242 3.30 -12.20 -17.50
N THR A 243 3.95 -13.24 -18.05
CA THR A 243 4.78 -14.17 -17.26
C THR A 243 5.93 -13.43 -16.58
N LEU A 244 6.64 -12.58 -17.34
CA LEU A 244 7.73 -11.76 -16.81
C LEU A 244 7.22 -10.80 -15.73
N TRP A 245 6.08 -10.14 -15.96
CA TRP A 245 5.45 -9.27 -14.97
C TRP A 245 5.16 -10.04 -13.67
N CYS A 246 4.51 -11.22 -13.76
CA CYS A 246 4.23 -12.08 -12.60
C CYS A 246 5.51 -12.45 -11.84
N ALA A 247 6.57 -12.85 -12.54
CA ALA A 247 7.84 -13.18 -11.92
C ALA A 247 8.46 -11.97 -11.19
N LEU A 248 8.51 -10.82 -11.86
CA LEU A 248 9.09 -9.60 -11.30
C LEU A 248 8.33 -9.08 -10.08
N VAL A 249 6.99 -9.10 -10.10
CA VAL A 249 6.19 -8.65 -8.95
C VAL A 249 6.34 -9.57 -7.74
N LEU A 250 6.50 -10.89 -7.97
CA LEU A 250 6.80 -11.85 -6.91
C LEU A 250 8.17 -11.59 -6.29
N VAL A 251 9.20 -11.38 -7.12
CA VAL A 251 10.54 -11.03 -6.64
C VAL A 251 10.49 -9.74 -5.85
N PHE A 252 9.81 -8.72 -6.37
CA PHE A 252 9.64 -7.44 -5.67
C PHE A 252 8.99 -7.63 -4.30
N ALA A 253 7.84 -8.30 -4.22
CA ALA A 253 7.13 -8.51 -2.97
C ALA A 253 7.95 -9.36 -1.97
N SER A 254 8.59 -10.43 -2.43
CA SER A 254 9.38 -11.32 -1.56
C SER A 254 10.62 -10.64 -0.98
N ARG A 255 11.31 -9.81 -1.75
CA ARG A 255 12.48 -9.06 -1.28
C ARG A 255 12.16 -8.04 -0.18
N LYS A 256 10.91 -7.57 -0.11
CA LYS A 256 10.45 -6.69 0.97
C LYS A 256 10.60 -7.34 2.36
N TYR A 257 10.46 -8.66 2.44
CA TYR A 257 10.56 -9.38 3.73
C TYR A 257 12.00 -9.57 4.23
N THR A 258 12.98 -9.40 3.35
CA THR A 258 14.41 -9.46 3.71
C THR A 258 15.04 -8.08 3.88
N GLN A 259 14.31 -7.01 3.58
CA GLN A 259 14.76 -5.63 3.68
C GLN A 259 14.61 -5.11 5.10
N ALA A 260 15.57 -4.34 5.61
CA ALA A 260 15.44 -3.68 6.90
C ALA A 260 14.28 -2.65 6.88
N VAL A 261 13.62 -2.46 8.03
CA VAL A 261 12.47 -1.52 8.14
C VAL A 261 12.89 -0.10 7.77
N LYS A 262 14.05 0.36 8.26
CA LYS A 262 14.61 1.68 7.96
C LYS A 262 14.72 1.98 6.45
N ASP A 263 14.99 0.94 5.65
CA ASP A 263 15.18 1.12 4.21
C ASP A 263 13.86 1.36 3.46
N ASP A 264 12.72 0.99 4.03
CA ASP A 264 11.39 1.32 3.47
C ASP A 264 10.98 2.75 3.79
N ILE A 265 11.44 3.29 4.93
CA ILE A 265 11.16 4.64 5.39
C ILE A 265 12.01 5.65 4.61
N GLY A 266 13.30 5.37 4.47
CA GLY A 266 14.30 6.29 3.97
C GLY A 266 14.78 7.23 5.08
N ASP A 267 15.05 8.50 4.78
CA ASP A 267 15.45 9.50 5.78
C ASP A 267 14.20 10.14 6.42
N LYS A 268 13.87 9.68 7.62
CA LYS A 268 12.70 10.16 8.38
C LYS A 268 12.82 11.64 8.76
N SER A 269 14.05 12.16 8.94
CA SER A 269 14.25 13.56 9.32
C SER A 269 13.69 14.55 8.27
N VAL A 270 13.63 14.14 7.00
CA VAL A 270 13.05 14.95 5.92
C VAL A 270 11.55 15.14 6.12
N PHE A 271 10.84 14.07 6.51
CA PHE A 271 9.40 14.15 6.77
C PHE A 271 9.11 15.01 8.00
N ILE A 272 9.88 14.80 9.08
CA ILE A 272 9.72 15.59 10.32
C ILE A 272 9.93 17.07 10.02
N PHE A 273 10.97 17.43 9.27
CA PHE A 273 11.23 18.82 8.89
C PHE A 273 10.14 19.39 7.97
N ALA A 274 9.61 18.58 7.04
CA ALA A 274 8.55 19.01 6.13
C ALA A 274 7.23 19.28 6.87
N ASP A 275 6.95 18.58 7.95
CA ASP A 275 5.73 18.75 8.76
C ASP A 275 5.80 19.93 9.73
N MET A 276 6.98 20.52 9.96
CA MET A 276 7.15 21.72 10.78
C MET A 276 6.49 22.93 10.10
N SER A 277 5.91 23.83 10.89
CA SER A 277 5.46 25.14 10.42
C SER A 277 6.65 26.03 10.03
N GLU A 278 6.42 27.08 9.22
CA GLU A 278 7.50 28.01 8.81
C GLU A 278 8.28 28.57 10.01
N PRO A 279 7.63 29.07 11.10
CA PRO A 279 8.37 29.60 12.24
C PRO A 279 9.24 28.52 12.96
N GLU A 280 8.75 27.29 13.01
CA GLU A 280 9.50 26.17 13.60
C GLU A 280 10.72 25.80 12.76
N ARG A 281 10.58 25.79 11.42
CA ARG A 281 11.70 25.58 10.49
C ARG A 281 12.78 26.63 10.65
N ASP A 282 12.39 27.91 10.70
CA ASP A 282 13.30 29.02 10.86
C ASP A 282 14.06 28.93 12.20
N ALA A 283 13.34 28.68 13.28
CA ALA A 283 13.94 28.50 14.61
C ALA A 283 14.89 27.27 14.64
N TRP A 284 14.51 26.19 13.92
CA TRP A 284 15.35 25.00 13.80
C TRP A 284 16.63 25.29 13.00
N LEU A 285 16.52 26.04 11.89
CA LEU A 285 17.66 26.43 11.04
C LEU A 285 18.65 27.32 11.80
N GLU A 286 18.16 28.31 12.54
CA GLU A 286 19.02 29.18 13.36
C GLU A 286 19.75 28.38 14.45
N ARG A 287 19.05 27.48 15.16
CA ARG A 287 19.67 26.60 16.13
C ARG A 287 20.74 25.70 15.50
N THR A 288 20.42 25.09 14.36
CA THR A 288 21.36 24.21 13.63
C THR A 288 22.58 24.98 13.16
N ARG A 289 22.42 26.27 12.79
CA ARG A 289 23.54 27.14 12.41
C ARG A 289 24.51 27.36 13.56
N GLU A 290 23.99 27.46 14.80
CA GLU A 290 24.80 27.69 16.01
C GLU A 290 25.43 26.37 16.51
N GLU A 291 24.65 25.30 16.59
CA GLU A 291 25.05 24.03 17.19
C GLU A 291 25.85 23.13 16.22
N ASP A 292 25.46 23.06 14.94
CA ASP A 292 26.13 22.26 13.89
C ASP A 292 26.32 23.05 12.59
N PRO A 293 27.30 23.94 12.54
CA PRO A 293 27.60 24.76 11.35
C PRO A 293 27.91 23.92 10.09
N ARG A 294 28.40 22.68 10.27
CA ARG A 294 28.70 21.79 9.14
C ARG A 294 27.44 21.24 8.52
N ARG A 295 26.45 20.87 9.34
CA ARG A 295 25.13 20.43 8.86
C ARG A 295 24.44 21.60 8.16
N TYR A 296 24.41 22.79 8.76
CA TYR A 296 23.85 23.99 8.15
C TYR A 296 24.47 24.32 6.80
N ALA A 297 25.79 24.27 6.67
CA ALA A 297 26.48 24.54 5.39
C ALA A 297 26.10 23.52 4.30
N ARG A 298 25.91 22.23 4.66
CA ARG A 298 25.42 21.21 3.73
C ARG A 298 24.00 21.51 3.22
N LEU A 299 23.09 21.88 4.13
CA LEU A 299 21.71 22.25 3.78
C LEU A 299 21.68 23.47 2.84
N ALA A 300 22.39 24.54 3.19
CA ALA A 300 22.49 25.74 2.38
C ALA A 300 23.13 25.52 0.99
N SER A 301 23.93 24.45 0.82
CA SER A 301 24.50 24.08 -0.48
C SER A 301 23.52 23.31 -1.39
N GLN A 302 22.47 22.70 -0.83
CA GLN A 302 21.46 21.93 -1.56
C GLN A 302 20.27 22.77 -2.04
N GLU A 303 20.08 23.97 -1.46
CA GLU A 303 19.05 24.92 -1.88
C GLU A 303 19.46 25.81 -3.07
N ARG A 304 20.70 25.69 -3.53
CA ARG A 304 21.23 26.40 -4.72
C ARG A 304 21.17 25.52 -5.95
#